data_5c5c108c88ad3a14b27d7586b22d7800
#
_entry.id   5c5c108c88ad3a14b27d7586b22d7800
#
_cell.length_a   1.000
_cell.length_b   1.000
_cell.length_c   1.000
_cell.angle_alpha   90.00
_cell.angle_beta   90.00
_cell.angle_gamma   90.00
#
_symmetry.space_group_name_H-M   'P 1'
#
loop_
_entity.id
_entity.type
_entity.pdbx_description
1 polymer ?
#
loop_
_entity_poly.entity_id
_entity_poly.type
_entity_poly.pdbx_seq_one_letter_code
_entity_poly.pdbx_strand_id
1 'polypeptide(L)'
;MWWLYFAKESHQLLTSLRAGIVWGYGHYLIFAAAAAVGAGLAVNVDSLTHHAEIGARAAAAFTVPVALFLVAVWALQVRPHHLGRWHSALVPATAVLVLASTLTAEPVLVTGLLVAAMIAATLVVLHRPAAA
;
A
#
# COMPACT_ATOMS: atom_id res chain seq x y z
N MET A 1 5.07 -3.61 4.86
CA MET A 1 3.62 -3.53 5.14
C MET A 1 3.30 -3.44 6.63
N TRP A 2 3.80 -4.35 7.48
CA TRP A 2 3.55 -4.34 8.92
C TRP A 2 3.91 -3.03 9.63
N TRP A 3 5.09 -2.47 9.38
CA TRP A 3 5.55 -1.22 9.98
C TRP A 3 4.63 -0.03 9.62
N LEU A 4 4.13 0.03 8.39
CA LEU A 4 3.22 1.10 7.94
C LEU A 4 1.89 1.07 8.72
N TYR A 5 1.43 -0.12 9.07
CA TYR A 5 0.20 -0.35 9.82
C TYR A 5 0.30 0.08 11.29
N PHE A 6 1.44 -0.22 11.95
CA PHE A 6 1.63 0.04 13.38
C PHE A 6 2.33 1.36 13.71
N ALA A 7 2.59 2.20 12.70
CA ALA A 7 3.31 3.46 12.88
C ALA A 7 2.61 4.47 13.80
N LYS A 8 1.30 4.34 14.04
CA LYS A 8 0.53 5.22 14.94
C LYS A 8 -0.62 4.51 15.64
N GLU A 9 -0.86 4.93 16.89
CA GLU A 9 -1.98 4.46 17.72
C GLU A 9 -3.31 5.08 17.25
N SER A 10 -4.27 4.23 16.87
CA SER A 10 -5.55 4.65 16.28
C SER A 10 -6.71 4.72 17.31
N HIS A 11 -6.47 4.42 18.60
CA HIS A 11 -7.54 4.36 19.61
C HIS A 11 -8.26 5.70 19.83
N GLN A 12 -7.60 6.83 19.55
CA GLN A 12 -8.18 8.18 19.67
C GLN A 12 -9.23 8.50 18.60
N LEU A 13 -9.33 7.70 17.53
CA LEU A 13 -10.28 7.91 16.44
C LEU A 13 -11.64 7.22 16.67
N LEU A 14 -11.76 6.37 17.68
CA LEU A 14 -12.95 5.55 17.94
C LEU A 14 -13.96 6.30 18.84
N THR A 15 -14.36 7.51 18.46
CA THR A 15 -15.25 8.38 19.26
C THR A 15 -16.74 8.10 19.05
N SER A 16 -17.13 7.26 18.08
CA SER A 16 -18.52 6.91 17.79
C SER A 16 -18.63 5.47 17.25
N LEU A 17 -19.83 4.87 17.41
CA LEU A 17 -20.14 3.54 16.85
C LEU A 17 -19.88 3.48 15.34
N ARG A 18 -20.26 4.54 14.61
CA ARG A 18 -20.02 4.64 13.16
C ARG A 18 -18.51 4.64 12.85
N ALA A 19 -17.72 5.38 13.61
CA ALA A 19 -16.25 5.37 13.44
C ALA A 19 -15.68 3.99 13.71
N GLY A 20 -16.15 3.29 14.75
CA GLY A 20 -15.76 1.91 15.06
C GLY A 20 -16.10 0.92 13.95
N ILE A 21 -17.29 1.02 13.36
CA ILE A 21 -17.72 0.17 12.25
C ILE A 21 -16.86 0.42 11.01
N VAL A 22 -16.69 1.68 10.61
CA VAL A 22 -15.86 2.05 9.44
C VAL A 22 -14.41 1.59 9.65
N TRP A 23 -13.88 1.74 10.86
CA TRP A 23 -12.54 1.30 11.20
C TRP A 23 -12.40 -0.24 11.11
N GLY A 24 -13.36 -0.99 11.68
CA GLY A 24 -13.37 -2.46 11.64
C GLY A 24 -13.48 -3.02 10.22
N TYR A 25 -14.44 -2.53 9.43
CA TYR A 25 -14.58 -2.96 8.02
C TYR A 25 -13.41 -2.51 7.15
N GLY A 26 -12.81 -1.35 7.44
CA GLY A 26 -11.60 -0.91 6.78
C GLY A 26 -10.41 -1.84 7.03
N HIS A 27 -10.29 -2.39 8.25
CA HIS A 27 -9.27 -3.40 8.57
C HIS A 27 -9.50 -4.71 7.81
N TYR A 28 -10.75 -5.14 7.67
CA TYR A 28 -11.08 -6.28 6.81
C TYR A 28 -10.55 -6.08 5.39
N LEU A 29 -10.75 -4.88 4.82
CA LEU A 29 -10.23 -4.56 3.48
C LEU A 29 -8.70 -4.60 3.43
N ILE A 30 -8.01 -4.08 4.45
CA ILE A 30 -6.54 -4.13 4.55
C ILE A 30 -6.05 -5.60 4.57
N PHE A 31 -6.64 -6.45 5.40
CA PHE A 31 -6.25 -7.86 5.49
C PHE A 31 -6.58 -8.65 4.23
N ALA A 32 -7.76 -8.40 3.63
CA ALA A 32 -8.14 -9.01 2.36
C ALA A 32 -7.17 -8.62 1.23
N ALA A 33 -6.80 -7.34 1.15
CA ALA A 33 -5.82 -6.87 0.18
C ALA A 33 -4.43 -7.49 0.42
N ALA A 34 -3.98 -7.59 1.68
CA ALA A 34 -2.71 -8.25 2.02
C ALA A 34 -2.70 -9.73 1.64
N ALA A 35 -3.79 -10.47 1.89
CA ALA A 35 -3.93 -11.85 1.46
C ALA A 35 -3.93 -11.98 -0.08
N ALA A 36 -4.61 -11.07 -0.78
CA ALA A 36 -4.65 -11.04 -2.24
C ALA A 36 -3.28 -10.71 -2.86
N VAL A 37 -2.42 -9.92 -2.18
CA VAL A 37 -1.02 -9.71 -2.59
C VAL A 37 -0.26 -11.03 -2.62
N GLY A 38 -0.42 -11.87 -1.59
CA GLY A 38 0.21 -13.20 -1.53
C GLY A 38 -0.26 -14.11 -2.67
N ALA A 39 -1.57 -14.15 -2.92
CA ALA A 39 -2.13 -14.92 -4.03
C ALA A 39 -1.64 -14.40 -5.41
N GLY A 40 -1.62 -13.08 -5.60
CA GLY A 40 -1.11 -12.45 -6.83
C GLY A 40 0.36 -12.72 -7.06
N LEU A 41 1.18 -12.74 -5.99
CA LEU A 41 2.59 -13.11 -6.10
C LEU A 41 2.76 -14.57 -6.54
N ALA A 42 1.96 -15.50 -5.99
CA ALA A 42 1.98 -16.90 -6.40
C ALA A 42 1.65 -17.07 -7.90
N VAL A 43 0.67 -16.34 -8.42
CA VAL A 43 0.33 -16.34 -9.86
C VAL A 43 1.51 -15.85 -10.71
N ASN A 44 2.22 -14.80 -10.28
CA ASN A 44 3.39 -14.30 -11.03
C ASN A 44 4.55 -15.30 -11.00
N VAL A 45 4.81 -15.94 -9.85
CA VAL A 45 5.85 -16.99 -9.74
C VAL A 45 5.51 -18.18 -10.62
N ASP A 46 4.26 -18.63 -10.65
CA ASP A 46 3.81 -19.74 -11.49
C ASP A 46 4.02 -19.41 -12.98
N SER A 47 3.66 -18.19 -13.41
CA SER A 47 3.90 -17.73 -14.79
C SER A 47 5.38 -17.78 -15.18
N LEU A 48 6.28 -17.38 -14.28
CA LEU A 48 7.73 -17.43 -14.52
C LEU A 48 8.27 -18.87 -14.61
N THR A 49 7.77 -19.77 -13.75
CA THR A 49 8.23 -21.18 -13.76
C THR A 49 7.82 -21.94 -15.01
N HIS A 50 6.72 -21.56 -15.64
CA HIS A 50 6.26 -22.14 -16.91
C HIS A 50 6.84 -21.42 -18.14
N HIS A 51 7.85 -20.54 -17.98
CA HIS A 51 8.45 -19.75 -19.05
C HIS A 51 7.44 -18.95 -19.89
N ALA A 52 6.29 -18.61 -19.30
CA ALA A 52 5.28 -17.76 -19.92
C ALA A 52 5.63 -16.29 -19.64
N GLU A 53 5.45 -15.43 -20.64
CA GLU A 53 5.50 -13.99 -20.39
C GLU A 53 4.42 -13.61 -19.35
N ILE A 54 4.78 -12.74 -18.40
CA ILE A 54 3.85 -12.24 -17.40
C ILE A 54 2.81 -11.37 -18.11
N GLY A 55 1.68 -11.97 -18.46
CA GLY A 55 0.58 -11.25 -19.08
C GLY A 55 -0.01 -10.20 -18.13
N ALA A 56 -0.63 -9.16 -18.69
CA ALA A 56 -1.23 -8.06 -17.91
C ALA A 56 -2.19 -8.54 -16.82
N ARG A 57 -2.85 -9.69 -16.98
CA ARG A 57 -3.74 -10.29 -15.96
C ARG A 57 -2.96 -10.81 -14.76
N ALA A 58 -1.85 -11.49 -14.98
CA ALA A 58 -0.97 -11.98 -13.91
C ALA A 58 -0.32 -10.82 -13.16
N ALA A 59 0.16 -9.80 -13.89
CA ALA A 59 0.66 -8.56 -13.32
C ALA A 59 -0.40 -7.86 -12.47
N ALA A 60 -1.62 -7.70 -12.98
CA ALA A 60 -2.74 -7.06 -12.27
C ALA A 60 -3.16 -7.82 -11.02
N ALA A 61 -3.08 -9.15 -11.02
CA ALA A 61 -3.37 -9.99 -9.85
C ALA A 61 -2.49 -9.64 -8.63
N PHE A 62 -1.31 -9.06 -8.85
CA PHE A 62 -0.41 -8.59 -7.82
C PHE A 62 -0.51 -7.07 -7.58
N THR A 63 -0.44 -6.26 -8.64
CA THR A 63 -0.37 -4.80 -8.52
C THR A 63 -1.67 -4.17 -7.99
N VAL A 64 -2.83 -4.70 -8.39
CA VAL A 64 -4.14 -4.19 -7.92
C VAL A 64 -4.31 -4.39 -6.40
N PRO A 65 -4.08 -5.58 -5.81
CA PRO A 65 -4.11 -5.74 -4.37
C PRO A 65 -3.11 -4.85 -3.62
N VAL A 66 -1.89 -4.64 -4.14
CA VAL A 66 -0.90 -3.75 -3.52
C VAL A 66 -1.43 -2.30 -3.52
N ALA A 67 -1.95 -1.83 -4.64
CA ALA A 67 -2.54 -0.48 -4.72
C ALA A 67 -3.73 -0.32 -3.78
N LEU A 68 -4.62 -1.33 -3.71
CA LEU A 68 -5.76 -1.34 -2.80
C LEU A 68 -5.32 -1.30 -1.33
N PHE A 69 -4.30 -2.06 -0.96
CA PHE A 69 -3.71 -2.04 0.37
C PHE A 69 -3.18 -0.63 0.72
N LEU A 70 -2.43 -0.01 -0.17
CA LEU A 70 -1.88 1.35 0.03
C LEU A 70 -2.99 2.38 0.23
N VAL A 71 -4.04 2.34 -0.61
CA VAL A 71 -5.19 3.25 -0.51
C VAL A 71 -5.97 3.02 0.77
N ALA A 72 -6.20 1.76 1.18
CA ALA A 72 -6.91 1.44 2.40
C ALA A 72 -6.16 1.93 3.65
N VAL A 73 -4.84 1.68 3.73
CA VAL A 73 -3.99 2.18 4.82
C VAL A 73 -3.96 3.72 4.82
N TRP A 74 -3.84 4.36 3.66
CA TRP A 74 -3.89 5.81 3.55
C TRP A 74 -5.21 6.38 4.08
N ALA A 75 -6.33 5.81 3.65
CA ALA A 75 -7.66 6.30 4.02
C ALA A 75 -7.94 6.15 5.53
N LEU A 76 -7.49 5.04 6.15
CA LEU A 76 -7.78 4.75 7.55
C LEU A 76 -6.77 5.36 8.52
N GLN A 77 -5.50 5.46 8.13
CA GLN A 77 -4.43 5.83 9.05
C GLN A 77 -3.76 7.16 8.71
N VAL A 78 -3.48 7.44 7.44
CA VAL A 78 -2.70 8.62 7.06
C VAL A 78 -3.59 9.87 6.99
N ARG A 79 -4.73 9.76 6.34
CA ARG A 79 -5.67 10.88 6.13
C ARG A 79 -6.21 11.50 7.43
N PRO A 80 -6.62 10.72 8.46
CA PRO A 80 -7.14 11.28 9.69
C PRO A 80 -6.12 12.04 10.54
N HIS A 81 -4.82 11.76 10.36
CA HIS A 81 -3.76 12.33 11.20
C HIS A 81 -3.17 13.65 10.68
N HIS A 82 -3.71 14.24 9.61
CA HIS A 82 -3.29 15.55 9.06
C HIS A 82 -1.76 15.72 8.93
N LEU A 83 -1.06 14.65 8.58
CA LEU A 83 0.39 14.65 8.32
C LEU A 83 0.69 15.43 7.04
N GLY A 84 0.75 16.73 7.05
CA GLY A 84 1.10 17.63 5.95
C GLY A 84 0.66 17.21 4.53
N ARG A 85 0.35 18.15 3.65
CA ARG A 85 -0.21 17.87 2.30
C ARG A 85 0.68 16.94 1.46
N TRP A 86 2.00 17.08 1.57
CA TRP A 86 2.97 16.26 0.82
C TRP A 86 2.97 14.79 1.26
N HIS A 87 2.89 14.53 2.58
CA HIS A 87 2.79 13.17 3.12
C HIS A 87 1.49 12.49 2.73
N SER A 88 0.38 13.25 2.75
CA SER A 88 -0.92 12.72 2.37
C SER A 88 -1.01 12.37 0.88
N ALA A 89 -0.22 13.04 0.02
CA ALA A 89 -0.21 12.77 -1.42
C ALA A 89 0.73 11.63 -1.83
N LEU A 90 1.79 11.35 -1.05
CA LEU A 90 2.82 10.37 -1.41
C LEU A 90 2.25 8.95 -1.57
N VAL A 91 1.40 8.52 -0.63
CA VAL A 91 0.85 7.15 -0.64
C VAL A 91 -0.11 6.93 -1.83
N PRO A 92 -1.11 7.81 -2.10
CA PRO A 92 -1.96 7.62 -3.27
C PRO A 92 -1.19 7.78 -4.59
N ALA A 93 -0.19 8.66 -4.67
CA ALA A 93 0.68 8.75 -5.84
C ALA A 93 1.43 7.43 -6.08
N THR A 94 1.98 6.82 -5.03
CA THR A 94 2.63 5.50 -5.14
C THR A 94 1.63 4.42 -5.57
N ALA A 95 0.39 4.43 -5.09
CA ALA A 95 -0.63 3.48 -5.51
C ALA A 95 -0.93 3.59 -7.02
N VAL A 96 -0.98 4.82 -7.57
CA VAL A 96 -1.14 5.03 -9.02
C VAL A 96 0.08 4.50 -9.79
N LEU A 97 1.31 4.75 -9.32
CA LEU A 97 2.52 4.24 -9.96
C LEU A 97 2.59 2.70 -9.91
N VAL A 98 2.14 2.09 -8.82
CA VAL A 98 2.01 0.63 -8.69
C VAL A 98 1.02 0.08 -9.72
N LEU A 99 -0.11 0.73 -9.94
CA LEU A 99 -1.04 0.32 -11.02
C LEU A 99 -0.41 0.50 -12.41
N ALA A 100 0.34 1.58 -12.63
CA ALA A 100 1.04 1.78 -13.90
C ALA A 100 2.12 0.72 -14.15
N SER A 101 2.76 0.18 -13.10
CA SER A 101 3.76 -0.90 -13.21
C SER A 101 3.19 -2.20 -13.78
N THR A 102 1.87 -2.39 -13.80
CA THR A 102 1.18 -3.51 -14.49
C THR A 102 1.56 -3.60 -15.97
N LEU A 103 1.94 -2.48 -16.59
CA LEU A 103 2.29 -2.38 -18.00
C LEU A 103 3.80 -2.58 -18.25
N THR A 104 4.59 -2.85 -17.23
CA THR A 104 6.03 -3.10 -17.35
C THR A 104 6.33 -4.59 -17.50
N ALA A 105 7.53 -4.91 -18.01
CA ALA A 105 7.98 -6.29 -18.13
C ALA A 105 8.22 -6.97 -16.76
N GLU A 106 8.54 -6.18 -15.72
CA GLU A 106 8.90 -6.68 -14.39
C GLU A 106 8.03 -6.03 -13.30
N PRO A 107 6.70 -6.30 -13.29
CA PRO A 107 5.76 -5.59 -12.43
C PRO A 107 6.04 -5.79 -10.93
N VAL A 108 6.51 -6.97 -10.52
CA VAL A 108 6.81 -7.28 -9.12
C VAL A 108 8.03 -6.48 -8.63
N LEU A 109 9.10 -6.45 -9.43
CA LEU A 109 10.33 -5.71 -9.12
C LEU A 109 10.04 -4.20 -9.04
N VAL A 110 9.38 -3.66 -10.06
CA VAL A 110 9.04 -2.22 -10.10
C VAL A 110 8.16 -1.82 -8.92
N THR A 111 7.13 -2.61 -8.61
CA THR A 111 6.27 -2.38 -7.44
C THR A 111 7.07 -2.42 -6.13
N GLY A 112 7.96 -3.40 -5.97
CA GLY A 112 8.82 -3.51 -4.79
C GLY A 112 9.70 -2.28 -4.60
N LEU A 113 10.33 -1.78 -5.67
CA LEU A 113 11.17 -0.57 -5.65
C LEU A 113 10.35 0.69 -5.34
N LEU A 114 9.16 0.84 -5.91
CA LEU A 114 8.27 1.97 -5.65
C LEU A 114 7.84 2.02 -4.17
N VAL A 115 7.45 0.88 -3.61
CA VAL A 115 7.05 0.80 -2.19
C VAL A 115 8.25 1.04 -1.28
N ALA A 116 9.43 0.50 -1.59
CA ALA A 116 10.66 0.74 -0.84
C ALA A 116 11.06 2.23 -0.86
N ALA A 117 11.01 2.87 -2.03
CA ALA A 117 11.29 4.30 -2.17
C ALA A 117 10.30 5.17 -1.38
N MET A 118 9.01 4.82 -1.41
CA MET A 118 7.97 5.49 -0.62
C MET A 118 8.26 5.38 0.88
N ILE A 119 8.61 4.21 1.38
CA ILE A 119 8.95 4.00 2.79
C ILE A 119 10.19 4.80 3.17
N ALA A 120 11.25 4.76 2.35
CA ALA A 120 12.49 5.52 2.57
C ALA A 120 12.20 7.04 2.61
N ALA A 121 11.42 7.56 1.66
CA ALA A 121 11.02 8.97 1.65
C ALA A 121 10.23 9.36 2.91
N THR A 122 9.30 8.50 3.34
CA THR A 122 8.53 8.72 4.57
C THR A 122 9.44 8.76 5.81
N LEU A 123 10.40 7.84 5.91
CA LEU A 123 11.37 7.80 7.01
C LEU A 123 12.25 9.04 7.05
N VAL A 124 12.79 9.46 5.91
CA VAL A 124 13.64 10.66 5.80
C VAL A 124 12.88 11.92 6.26
N VAL A 125 11.62 12.04 5.89
CA VAL A 125 10.81 13.22 6.29
C VAL A 125 10.46 13.19 7.77
N LEU A 126 10.14 12.01 8.33
CA LEU A 126 9.80 11.86 9.76
C LEU A 126 11.03 12.09 10.66
N HIS A 127 12.25 11.80 10.18
CA HIS A 127 13.50 11.97 10.96
C HIS A 127 14.21 13.30 10.69
N ARG A 128 13.65 14.21 9.87
CA ARG A 128 14.21 15.57 9.77
C ARG A 128 13.97 16.28 11.10
N PRO A 129 15.04 16.69 11.84
CA PRO A 129 14.87 17.53 13.00
C PRO A 129 14.16 18.81 12.56
N ALA A 130 13.15 19.23 13.33
CA ALA A 130 12.54 20.53 13.13
C ALA A 130 13.71 21.55 13.12
N ALA A 131 13.90 22.24 11.99
CA ALA A 131 14.86 23.32 11.91
C ALA A 131 14.48 24.34 12.98
N ALA A 132 15.35 24.50 13.98
CA ALA A 132 15.20 25.45 15.06
C ALA A 132 15.29 26.87 14.52
#